data_e6e5c64d1a7fa1a9ca2a2feb72232124
#
_entry.id   e6e5c64d1a7fa1a9ca2a2feb72232124
#
_cell.length_a   1.000
_cell.length_b   1.000
_cell.length_c   1.000
_cell.angle_alpha   90.00
_cell.angle_beta   90.00
_cell.angle_gamma   90.00
#
_symmetry.space_group_name_H-M   'P 1'
#
loop_
_entity.id
_entity.type
_entity.pdbx_description
1 polymer ?
#
loop_
_entity_poly.entity_id
_entity_poly.type
_entity_poly.pdbx_seq_one_letter_code
_entity_poly.pdbx_strand_id
1 'polypeptide(L)'
;MRAILGQLLTLLPLGPVALARVVDTTGAGPRELGAAMLVTGSGDVHGSLSGGCVEAAVVASAQEVLSSGHAVTDRFGYADSDGPAVGLSCGGEIEVFVERVAPERLPLLTALRQRIEDGSPVAAATTMDAAPEWKLLTTADTEPWHDVDRDARALLAAGRCGVVGADECAAHGAPRPRTFVQVFAAPARMILAGANDFVRALSRTGRQLGYRVTVVDARETFATAARFPAAHEVVVDWPHRYLGEEQEAGRIDQRTVVCVLTHDAKFDVPMLVTALSCPRIGFVGALGSRRTHAERVERLRAAGVTDDQLGRLRSPVGLDLGARTPDETAISIAAQILAERGGASALPLDRIDGPIHR
;
A
#
# COMPACT_ATOMS: atom_id res chain seq x y z
N MET A 1 -5.82 -4.52 8.07
CA MET A 1 -5.27 -4.79 9.42
C MET A 1 -4.23 -3.77 9.88
N ARG A 2 -3.31 -3.25 9.02
CA ARG A 2 -2.28 -2.27 9.44
C ARG A 2 -2.84 -1.09 10.25
N ALA A 3 -3.96 -0.51 9.83
CA ALA A 3 -4.59 0.64 10.48
C ALA A 3 -5.14 0.36 11.89
N ILE A 4 -5.50 -0.89 12.17
CA ILE A 4 -6.12 -1.29 13.46
C ILE A 4 -5.17 -2.09 14.37
N LEU A 5 -3.94 -2.37 13.92
CA LEU A 5 -2.99 -3.20 14.67
C LEU A 5 -2.64 -2.58 16.03
N GLY A 6 -2.53 -1.25 16.11
CA GLY A 6 -2.31 -0.55 17.37
C GLY A 6 -3.44 -0.74 18.37
N GLN A 7 -4.70 -0.63 17.91
CA GLN A 7 -5.88 -0.88 18.73
C GLN A 7 -5.97 -2.34 19.17
N LEU A 8 -5.71 -3.28 18.25
CA LEU A 8 -5.68 -4.71 18.56
C LEU A 8 -4.70 -5.01 19.70
N LEU A 9 -3.48 -4.49 19.64
CA LEU A 9 -2.47 -4.65 20.69
C LEU A 9 -2.86 -4.00 22.04
N THR A 10 -3.65 -2.92 21.99
CA THR A 10 -4.16 -2.26 23.20
C THR A 10 -5.31 -3.02 23.85
N LEU A 11 -6.18 -3.63 23.04
CA LEU A 11 -7.39 -4.31 23.51
C LEU A 11 -7.11 -5.74 23.99
N LEU A 12 -6.20 -6.47 23.34
CA LEU A 12 -5.91 -7.87 23.68
C LEU A 12 -5.54 -8.13 25.16
N PRO A 13 -4.78 -7.29 25.85
CA PRO A 13 -4.51 -7.47 27.28
C PRO A 13 -5.77 -7.38 28.15
N LEU A 14 -6.85 -6.76 27.66
CA LEU A 14 -8.12 -6.61 28.36
C LEU A 14 -9.05 -7.81 28.17
N GLY A 15 -8.81 -8.61 27.13
CA GLY A 15 -9.60 -9.79 26.79
C GLY A 15 -9.59 -10.12 25.31
N PRO A 16 -10.24 -11.22 24.91
CA PRO A 16 -10.32 -11.60 23.50
C PRO A 16 -11.16 -10.60 22.71
N VAL A 17 -10.78 -10.42 21.42
CA VAL A 17 -11.53 -9.62 20.45
C VAL A 17 -11.81 -10.46 19.20
N ALA A 18 -12.89 -10.15 18.49
CA ALA A 18 -13.11 -10.71 17.16
C ALA A 18 -12.40 -9.83 16.13
N LEU A 19 -11.64 -10.47 15.25
CA LEU A 19 -10.98 -9.87 14.11
C LEU A 19 -11.66 -10.34 12.83
N ALA A 20 -12.32 -9.42 12.13
CA ALA A 20 -12.89 -9.64 10.81
C ALA A 20 -11.96 -9.10 9.75
N ARG A 21 -11.70 -9.86 8.68
CA ARG A 21 -10.82 -9.46 7.57
C ARG A 21 -11.46 -9.80 6.22
N VAL A 22 -11.38 -8.87 5.27
CA VAL A 22 -11.70 -9.17 3.88
C VAL A 22 -10.60 -10.05 3.32
N VAL A 23 -10.95 -11.29 2.93
CA VAL A 23 -10.00 -12.32 2.48
C VAL A 23 -10.10 -12.60 0.99
N ASP A 24 -11.26 -12.32 0.38
CA ASP A 24 -11.46 -12.41 -1.05
C ASP A 24 -12.42 -11.33 -1.54
N THR A 25 -12.27 -10.91 -2.80
CA THR A 25 -13.14 -9.93 -3.46
C THR A 25 -13.33 -10.30 -4.93
N THR A 26 -14.57 -10.23 -5.39
CA THR A 26 -14.92 -10.45 -6.81
C THR A 26 -15.64 -9.19 -7.32
N GLY A 27 -15.26 -8.74 -8.51
CA GLY A 27 -15.84 -7.52 -9.09
C GLY A 27 -15.42 -6.24 -8.35
N ALA A 28 -16.34 -5.28 -8.19
CA ALA A 28 -16.10 -3.99 -7.55
C ALA A 28 -16.11 -4.08 -6.02
N GLY A 29 -15.12 -4.78 -5.44
CA GLY A 29 -14.96 -4.84 -3.98
C GLY A 29 -14.73 -3.45 -3.37
N PRO A 30 -15.43 -3.06 -2.28
CA PRO A 30 -15.36 -1.72 -1.71
C PRO A 30 -14.03 -1.42 -1.00
N ARG A 31 -13.26 -2.46 -0.64
CA ARG A 31 -11.99 -2.36 0.08
C ARG A 31 -11.00 -3.44 -0.39
N GLU A 32 -9.72 -3.15 -0.18
CA GLU A 32 -8.62 -4.08 -0.50
C GLU A 32 -8.61 -5.33 0.40
N LEU A 33 -8.01 -6.41 -0.07
CA LEU A 33 -7.75 -7.61 0.72
C LEU A 33 -6.96 -7.26 1.98
N GLY A 34 -7.41 -7.79 3.13
CA GLY A 34 -6.83 -7.49 4.43
C GLY A 34 -7.36 -6.21 5.08
N ALA A 35 -8.35 -5.52 4.48
CA ALA A 35 -9.18 -4.57 5.21
C ALA A 35 -9.77 -5.29 6.42
N ALA A 36 -9.78 -4.62 7.59
CA ALA A 36 -10.07 -5.31 8.82
C ALA A 36 -10.87 -4.46 9.80
N MET A 37 -11.65 -5.15 10.62
CA MET A 37 -12.49 -4.61 11.69
C MET A 37 -12.32 -5.45 12.94
N LEU A 38 -12.26 -4.79 14.10
CA LEU A 38 -12.28 -5.41 15.43
C LEU A 38 -13.64 -5.21 16.07
N VAL A 39 -14.12 -6.23 16.76
CA VAL A 39 -15.30 -6.17 17.62
C VAL A 39 -14.92 -6.67 18.99
N THR A 40 -15.17 -5.87 20.04
CA THR A 40 -14.94 -6.25 21.44
C THR A 40 -16.13 -7.03 21.99
N GLY A 41 -15.94 -7.68 23.15
CA GLY A 41 -17.03 -8.32 23.88
C GLY A 41 -18.14 -7.35 24.34
N SER A 42 -17.83 -6.04 24.48
CA SER A 42 -18.81 -4.97 24.75
C SER A 42 -19.57 -4.50 23.51
N GLY A 43 -19.15 -4.94 22.30
CA GLY A 43 -19.74 -4.50 21.03
C GLY A 43 -19.09 -3.26 20.42
N ASP A 44 -17.98 -2.76 21.00
CA ASP A 44 -17.25 -1.65 20.39
C ASP A 44 -16.57 -2.08 19.09
N VAL A 45 -16.63 -1.22 18.09
CA VAL A 45 -16.14 -1.50 16.73
C VAL A 45 -14.99 -0.57 16.38
N HIS A 46 -13.90 -1.12 15.82
CA HIS A 46 -12.75 -0.37 15.32
C HIS A 46 -12.38 -0.85 13.92
N GLY A 47 -12.20 0.08 12.98
CA GLY A 47 -11.92 -0.23 11.57
C GLY A 47 -13.19 -0.37 10.73
N SER A 48 -13.06 -0.85 9.49
CA SER A 48 -14.16 -1.01 8.54
C SER A 48 -13.80 -1.99 7.44
N LEU A 49 -14.79 -2.69 6.90
CA LEU A 49 -14.66 -3.70 5.84
C LEU A 49 -15.19 -3.22 4.50
N SER A 50 -16.30 -2.47 4.51
CA SER A 50 -17.00 -2.06 3.30
C SER A 50 -17.31 -0.56 3.22
N GLY A 51 -17.26 0.13 4.37
CA GLY A 51 -17.72 1.52 4.50
C GLY A 51 -19.17 1.65 4.95
N GLY A 52 -19.76 0.59 5.53
CA GLY A 52 -21.08 0.62 6.16
C GLY A 52 -22.07 -0.44 5.69
N CYS A 53 -21.81 -1.10 4.55
CA CYS A 53 -22.80 -2.01 3.95
C CYS A 53 -22.96 -3.34 4.70
N VAL A 54 -21.84 -3.94 5.19
CA VAL A 54 -21.85 -5.28 5.82
C VAL A 54 -21.49 -5.28 7.29
N GLU A 55 -21.06 -4.16 7.84
CA GLU A 55 -20.52 -4.07 9.19
C GLU A 55 -21.49 -4.58 10.26
N ALA A 56 -22.79 -4.27 10.13
CA ALA A 56 -23.78 -4.74 11.12
C ALA A 56 -23.92 -6.28 11.14
N ALA A 57 -23.90 -6.91 9.97
CA ALA A 57 -23.94 -8.37 9.87
C ALA A 57 -22.68 -9.00 10.44
N VAL A 58 -21.51 -8.44 10.13
CA VAL A 58 -20.21 -8.93 10.65
C VAL A 58 -20.12 -8.73 12.17
N VAL A 59 -20.72 -7.71 12.76
CA VAL A 59 -20.80 -7.55 14.23
C VAL A 59 -21.57 -8.71 14.85
N ALA A 60 -22.67 -9.17 14.24
CA ALA A 60 -23.42 -10.34 14.74
C ALA A 60 -22.56 -11.61 14.67
N SER A 61 -21.92 -11.90 13.55
CA SER A 61 -20.97 -13.03 13.41
C SER A 61 -19.81 -12.92 14.42
N ALA A 62 -19.28 -11.72 14.62
CA ALA A 62 -18.20 -11.48 15.57
C ALA A 62 -18.60 -11.82 17.03
N GLN A 63 -19.81 -11.49 17.45
CA GLN A 63 -20.34 -11.84 18.77
C GLN A 63 -20.50 -13.34 18.95
N GLU A 64 -20.97 -14.04 17.89
CA GLU A 64 -21.06 -15.49 17.89
C GLU A 64 -19.67 -16.13 17.97
N VAL A 65 -18.70 -15.67 17.20
CA VAL A 65 -17.29 -16.10 17.25
C VAL A 65 -16.67 -15.88 18.62
N LEU A 66 -16.95 -14.74 19.26
CA LEU A 66 -16.45 -14.48 20.62
C LEU A 66 -17.03 -15.45 21.64
N SER A 67 -18.29 -15.86 21.49
CA SER A 67 -18.97 -16.76 22.43
C SER A 67 -18.62 -18.24 22.16
N SER A 68 -18.60 -18.67 20.90
CA SER A 68 -18.32 -20.05 20.50
C SER A 68 -16.84 -20.41 20.49
N GLY A 69 -15.99 -19.44 20.20
CA GLY A 69 -14.55 -19.61 19.96
C GLY A 69 -14.22 -20.14 18.56
N HIS A 70 -15.20 -20.43 17.71
CA HIS A 70 -15.01 -20.97 16.36
C HIS A 70 -15.05 -19.85 15.32
N ALA A 71 -14.05 -19.81 14.46
CA ALA A 71 -14.00 -18.85 13.36
C ALA A 71 -15.05 -19.21 12.28
N VAL A 72 -15.52 -18.19 11.57
CA VAL A 72 -16.49 -18.33 10.47
C VAL A 72 -16.03 -17.52 9.24
N THR A 73 -16.57 -17.89 8.10
CA THR A 73 -16.38 -17.17 6.85
C THR A 73 -17.73 -16.78 6.28
N ASP A 74 -17.97 -15.47 6.20
CA ASP A 74 -19.19 -14.90 5.66
C ASP A 74 -18.96 -14.39 4.24
N ARG A 75 -19.98 -14.56 3.36
CA ARG A 75 -19.98 -14.02 2.00
C ARG A 75 -21.07 -12.99 1.86
N PHE A 76 -20.72 -11.83 1.29
CA PHE A 76 -21.63 -10.74 1.01
C PHE A 76 -21.54 -10.38 -0.47
N GLY A 77 -22.68 -10.40 -1.14
CA GLY A 77 -22.81 -10.10 -2.57
C GLY A 77 -23.84 -9.02 -2.85
N TYR A 78 -24.16 -8.83 -4.12
CA TYR A 78 -25.27 -7.97 -4.54
C TYR A 78 -26.58 -8.63 -4.11
N ALA A 79 -27.42 -7.92 -3.35
CA ALA A 79 -28.73 -8.42 -2.95
C ALA A 79 -29.68 -8.38 -4.14
N ASP A 80 -29.96 -9.54 -4.75
CA ASP A 80 -31.15 -9.70 -5.56
C ASP A 80 -32.39 -9.57 -4.66
N SER A 81 -33.48 -8.98 -5.21
CA SER A 81 -34.62 -8.36 -4.53
C SER A 81 -35.50 -9.23 -3.64
N ASP A 82 -35.17 -10.50 -3.32
CA ASP A 82 -36.09 -11.43 -2.68
C ASP A 82 -35.68 -11.98 -1.30
N GLY A 83 -34.74 -11.34 -0.59
CA GLY A 83 -34.38 -11.79 0.76
C GLY A 83 -33.77 -10.69 1.64
N PRO A 84 -33.65 -10.90 2.99
CA PRO A 84 -33.02 -9.97 3.90
C PRO A 84 -31.50 -9.99 3.78
N ALA A 85 -30.98 -10.15 2.56
CA ALA A 85 -29.54 -10.20 2.31
C ALA A 85 -28.94 -8.79 2.46
N VAL A 86 -28.00 -8.67 3.36
CA VAL A 86 -27.12 -7.51 3.45
C VAL A 86 -26.27 -7.47 2.18
N GLY A 87 -26.64 -6.58 1.25
CA GLY A 87 -26.01 -6.49 -0.07
C GLY A 87 -25.00 -5.37 -0.17
N LEU A 88 -23.98 -5.57 -1.03
CA LEU A 88 -23.03 -4.52 -1.41
C LEU A 88 -23.65 -3.64 -2.50
N SER A 89 -23.84 -2.36 -2.22
CA SER A 89 -24.36 -1.37 -3.18
C SER A 89 -23.45 -1.15 -4.40
N CYS A 90 -22.20 -1.60 -4.35
CA CYS A 90 -21.20 -1.46 -5.42
C CYS A 90 -21.20 -2.61 -6.45
N GLY A 91 -22.06 -3.63 -6.28
CA GLY A 91 -22.22 -4.73 -7.25
C GLY A 91 -21.11 -5.78 -7.24
N GLY A 92 -20.20 -5.76 -6.26
CA GLY A 92 -19.16 -6.78 -6.06
C GLY A 92 -19.54 -7.79 -4.99
N GLU A 93 -18.70 -8.81 -4.82
CA GLU A 93 -18.78 -9.76 -3.70
C GLU A 93 -17.54 -9.64 -2.84
N ILE A 94 -17.70 -9.81 -1.52
CA ILE A 94 -16.59 -9.94 -0.59
C ILE A 94 -16.76 -11.18 0.28
N GLU A 95 -15.64 -11.79 0.62
CA GLU A 95 -15.57 -12.83 1.61
C GLU A 95 -14.87 -12.29 2.86
N VAL A 96 -15.50 -12.44 4.01
CA VAL A 96 -15.01 -11.94 5.30
C VAL A 96 -14.75 -13.12 6.23
N PHE A 97 -13.51 -13.28 6.64
CA PHE A 97 -13.13 -14.25 7.65
C PHE A 97 -13.14 -13.60 9.03
N VAL A 98 -13.89 -14.16 9.96
CA VAL A 98 -14.06 -13.67 11.34
C VAL A 98 -13.50 -14.69 12.31
N GLU A 99 -12.54 -14.30 13.12
CA GLU A 99 -11.89 -15.17 14.11
C GLU A 99 -11.79 -14.51 15.47
N ARG A 100 -11.74 -15.34 16.52
CA ARG A 100 -11.45 -14.91 17.89
C ARG A 100 -9.94 -14.82 18.08
N VAL A 101 -9.44 -13.62 18.33
CA VAL A 101 -8.03 -13.37 18.68
C VAL A 101 -7.95 -13.23 20.20
N ALA A 102 -7.19 -14.11 20.83
CA ALA A 102 -7.02 -14.16 22.27
C ALA A 102 -5.63 -13.60 22.69
N PRO A 103 -5.46 -13.25 23.99
CA PRO A 103 -4.22 -12.64 24.51
C PRO A 103 -2.94 -13.43 24.18
N GLU A 104 -3.02 -14.73 23.99
CA GLU A 104 -1.90 -15.61 23.64
C GLU A 104 -1.25 -15.24 22.30
N ARG A 105 -1.99 -14.52 21.42
CA ARG A 105 -1.46 -13.99 20.14
C ARG A 105 -0.64 -12.71 20.30
N LEU A 106 -0.60 -12.11 21.48
CA LEU A 106 0.09 -10.84 21.71
C LEU A 106 1.58 -10.84 21.29
N PRO A 107 2.38 -11.88 21.60
CA PRO A 107 3.78 -11.93 21.18
C PRO A 107 3.94 -11.90 19.66
N LEU A 108 3.12 -12.67 18.93
CA LEU A 108 3.14 -12.72 17.47
C LEU A 108 2.76 -11.37 16.84
N LEU A 109 1.71 -10.73 17.36
CA LEU A 109 1.24 -9.43 16.87
C LEU A 109 2.23 -8.30 17.20
N THR A 110 2.91 -8.39 18.33
CA THR A 110 4.00 -7.46 18.69
C THR A 110 5.18 -7.61 17.73
N ALA A 111 5.57 -8.84 17.42
CA ALA A 111 6.63 -9.10 16.42
C ALA A 111 6.22 -8.62 15.02
N LEU A 112 4.96 -8.81 14.63
CA LEU A 112 4.41 -8.27 13.37
C LEU A 112 4.52 -6.75 13.33
N ARG A 113 4.10 -6.06 14.41
CA ARG A 113 4.18 -4.61 14.52
C ARG A 113 5.61 -4.12 14.37
N GLN A 114 6.56 -4.72 15.10
CA GLN A 114 7.97 -4.36 15.03
C GLN A 114 8.52 -4.45 13.60
N ARG A 115 8.25 -5.56 12.89
CA ARG A 115 8.67 -5.72 11.49
C ARG A 115 8.08 -4.67 10.55
N ILE A 116 6.80 -4.32 10.77
CA ILE A 116 6.13 -3.26 10.00
C ILE A 116 6.79 -1.89 10.26
N GLU A 117 7.11 -1.58 11.51
CA GLU A 117 7.78 -0.33 11.91
C GLU A 117 9.21 -0.25 11.36
N ASP A 118 9.94 -1.36 11.37
CA ASP A 118 11.28 -1.48 10.79
C ASP A 118 11.28 -1.45 9.25
N GLY A 119 10.08 -1.50 8.62
CA GLY A 119 9.95 -1.56 7.16
C GLY A 119 10.40 -2.89 6.57
N SER A 120 10.52 -3.95 7.38
CA SER A 120 10.90 -5.29 6.94
C SER A 120 9.69 -6.01 6.34
N PRO A 121 9.75 -6.54 5.10
CA PRO A 121 8.66 -7.31 4.52
C PRO A 121 8.30 -8.52 5.37
N VAL A 122 7.02 -8.67 5.67
CA VAL A 122 6.48 -9.79 6.46
C VAL A 122 5.08 -10.13 5.99
N ALA A 123 4.71 -11.41 6.04
CA ALA A 123 3.34 -11.85 5.85
C ALA A 123 2.82 -12.50 7.13
N ALA A 124 1.56 -12.22 7.47
CA ALA A 124 0.79 -12.98 8.45
C ALA A 124 -0.07 -13.99 7.69
N ALA A 125 0.28 -15.26 7.79
CA ALA A 125 -0.50 -16.36 7.25
C ALA A 125 -1.45 -16.88 8.35
N THR A 126 -2.71 -17.11 7.98
CA THR A 126 -3.77 -17.57 8.89
C THR A 126 -4.57 -18.68 8.20
N THR A 127 -4.66 -19.88 8.78
CA THR A 127 -5.58 -20.91 8.29
C THR A 127 -7.02 -20.46 8.47
N MET A 128 -7.87 -20.77 7.50
CA MET A 128 -9.27 -20.32 7.48
C MET A 128 -10.23 -21.44 7.89
N ASP A 129 -9.85 -22.17 8.93
CA ASP A 129 -10.68 -23.21 9.55
C ASP A 129 -11.30 -22.71 10.86
N ALA A 130 -12.07 -23.58 11.54
CA ALA A 130 -12.78 -23.23 12.78
C ALA A 130 -11.84 -22.89 13.94
N ALA A 131 -10.58 -23.36 13.89
CA ALA A 131 -9.56 -23.10 14.92
C ALA A 131 -8.28 -22.55 14.26
N PRO A 132 -8.25 -21.28 13.87
CA PRO A 132 -7.19 -20.71 13.02
C PRO A 132 -5.81 -20.77 13.64
N GLU A 133 -4.83 -21.20 12.86
CA GLU A 133 -3.42 -21.10 13.19
C GLU A 133 -2.78 -19.91 12.48
N TRP A 134 -1.82 -19.27 13.14
CA TRP A 134 -1.10 -18.13 12.59
C TRP A 134 0.39 -18.37 12.53
N LYS A 135 1.00 -17.95 11.43
CA LYS A 135 2.46 -17.88 11.30
C LYS A 135 2.88 -16.55 10.66
N LEU A 136 3.93 -15.93 11.19
CA LEU A 136 4.63 -14.88 10.48
C LEU A 136 5.65 -15.50 9.53
N LEU A 137 5.60 -15.07 8.27
CA LEU A 137 6.51 -15.51 7.21
C LEU A 137 7.38 -14.33 6.76
N THR A 138 8.66 -14.60 6.65
CA THR A 138 9.64 -13.66 6.10
C THR A 138 10.32 -14.28 4.88
N THR A 139 11.12 -13.50 4.17
CA THR A 139 11.91 -14.02 3.04
C THR A 139 13.01 -15.01 3.46
N ALA A 140 13.39 -15.01 4.74
CA ALA A 140 14.42 -15.87 5.30
C ALA A 140 13.88 -17.20 5.87
N ASP A 141 12.56 -17.31 6.08
CA ASP A 141 11.98 -18.51 6.67
C ASP A 141 12.04 -19.70 5.70
N THR A 142 12.54 -20.81 6.17
CA THR A 142 12.69 -22.06 5.41
C THR A 142 11.86 -23.21 5.98
N GLU A 143 11.31 -23.04 7.20
CA GLU A 143 10.54 -24.08 7.86
C GLU A 143 9.18 -24.30 7.18
N PRO A 144 8.84 -25.57 6.79
CA PRO A 144 7.53 -25.89 6.25
C PRO A 144 6.38 -25.52 7.19
N TRP A 145 5.28 -25.05 6.62
CA TRP A 145 4.06 -24.80 7.35
C TRP A 145 2.84 -25.08 6.48
N HIS A 146 2.14 -26.16 6.77
CA HIS A 146 0.93 -26.63 6.06
C HIS A 146 1.07 -26.78 4.53
N ASP A 147 2.30 -26.95 4.02
CA ASP A 147 2.60 -27.05 2.58
C ASP A 147 2.14 -25.85 1.73
N VAL A 148 1.85 -24.71 2.36
CA VAL A 148 1.46 -23.45 1.68
C VAL A 148 2.61 -22.45 1.58
N ASP A 149 3.78 -22.77 2.12
CA ASP A 149 4.92 -21.84 2.26
C ASP A 149 5.41 -21.29 0.93
N ARG A 150 5.45 -22.11 -0.11
CA ARG A 150 5.91 -21.68 -1.43
C ARG A 150 5.02 -20.58 -1.99
N ASP A 151 3.70 -20.80 -1.93
CA ASP A 151 2.71 -19.89 -2.48
C ASP A 151 2.60 -18.64 -1.60
N ALA A 152 2.67 -18.78 -0.28
CA ALA A 152 2.70 -17.66 0.66
C ALA A 152 3.95 -16.78 0.48
N ARG A 153 5.13 -17.38 0.25
CA ARG A 153 6.37 -16.62 -0.06
C ARG A 153 6.30 -15.93 -1.42
N ALA A 154 5.64 -16.54 -2.41
CA ALA A 154 5.42 -15.89 -3.70
C ALA A 154 4.55 -14.63 -3.55
N LEU A 155 3.49 -14.70 -2.73
CA LEU A 155 2.68 -13.53 -2.38
C LEU A 155 3.48 -12.46 -1.64
N LEU A 156 4.31 -12.87 -0.67
CA LEU A 156 5.18 -11.95 0.07
C LEU A 156 6.17 -11.24 -0.87
N ALA A 157 6.81 -11.99 -1.77
CA ALA A 157 7.74 -11.43 -2.76
C ALA A 157 7.04 -10.48 -3.73
N ALA A 158 5.78 -10.78 -4.11
CA ALA A 158 4.97 -9.93 -4.97
C ALA A 158 4.37 -8.72 -4.23
N GLY A 159 4.45 -8.67 -2.89
CA GLY A 159 3.83 -7.63 -2.07
C GLY A 159 2.29 -7.64 -2.11
N ARG A 160 1.67 -8.80 -2.35
CA ARG A 160 0.22 -8.97 -2.56
C ARG A 160 -0.40 -9.85 -1.48
N CYS A 161 -1.57 -9.47 -0.98
CA CYS A 161 -2.40 -10.33 -0.15
C CYS A 161 -3.16 -11.34 -1.03
N GLY A 162 -3.55 -12.48 -0.46
CA GLY A 162 -4.34 -13.48 -1.16
C GLY A 162 -4.60 -14.73 -0.33
N VAL A 163 -5.42 -15.61 -0.86
CA VAL A 163 -5.68 -16.93 -0.28
C VAL A 163 -4.89 -17.98 -1.04
N VAL A 164 -4.28 -18.92 -0.31
CA VAL A 164 -3.54 -20.07 -0.85
C VAL A 164 -4.06 -21.37 -0.23
N GLY A 165 -3.73 -22.51 -0.81
CA GLY A 165 -4.25 -23.79 -0.38
C GLY A 165 -5.65 -24.10 -0.93
N ALA A 166 -6.26 -25.18 -0.49
CA ALA A 166 -7.59 -25.65 -0.91
C ALA A 166 -7.75 -25.90 -2.43
N ASP A 167 -6.67 -26.23 -3.13
CA ASP A 167 -6.76 -26.67 -4.52
C ASP A 167 -7.38 -28.08 -4.57
N GLU A 168 -8.58 -28.21 -5.13
CA GLU A 168 -9.25 -29.49 -5.38
C GLU A 168 -8.43 -30.41 -6.33
N CYS A 169 -7.40 -29.87 -6.95
CA CYS A 169 -6.51 -30.57 -7.89
C CYS A 169 -5.25 -31.16 -7.25
N ALA A 170 -5.12 -31.24 -5.94
CA ALA A 170 -3.97 -31.91 -5.30
C ALA A 170 -4.07 -33.43 -5.49
N ALA A 171 -3.60 -33.90 -6.62
CA ALA A 171 -3.73 -35.29 -7.07
C ALA A 171 -3.08 -36.34 -6.14
N HIS A 172 -2.20 -35.97 -5.19
CA HIS A 172 -1.44 -36.92 -4.36
C HIS A 172 -0.94 -36.30 -3.01
N GLY A 173 -1.76 -35.53 -2.27
CA GLY A 173 -1.34 -35.01 -0.96
C GLY A 173 -2.48 -34.83 0.03
N ALA A 174 -2.17 -34.69 1.32
CA ALA A 174 -3.15 -34.25 2.31
C ALA A 174 -3.75 -32.89 1.89
N PRO A 175 -5.05 -32.64 2.11
CA PRO A 175 -5.66 -31.36 1.76
C PRO A 175 -4.94 -30.23 2.49
N ARG A 176 -4.41 -29.26 1.73
CA ARG A 176 -3.77 -28.07 2.30
C ARG A 176 -4.86 -27.15 2.86
N PRO A 177 -4.72 -26.62 4.08
CA PRO A 177 -5.73 -25.75 4.64
C PRO A 177 -5.82 -24.46 3.81
N ARG A 178 -7.04 -24.01 3.54
CA ARG A 178 -7.26 -22.69 2.96
C ARG A 178 -6.67 -21.65 3.88
N THR A 179 -5.73 -20.85 3.40
CA THR A 179 -4.90 -19.97 4.21
C THR A 179 -4.90 -18.58 3.63
N PHE A 180 -5.31 -17.59 4.42
CA PHE A 180 -5.19 -16.19 4.05
C PHE A 180 -3.79 -15.67 4.39
N VAL A 181 -3.11 -15.13 3.40
CA VAL A 181 -1.77 -14.55 3.50
C VAL A 181 -1.89 -13.03 3.39
N GLN A 182 -1.79 -12.36 4.53
CA GLN A 182 -1.79 -10.90 4.58
C GLN A 182 -0.37 -10.36 4.56
N VAL A 183 0.00 -9.71 3.47
CA VAL A 183 1.35 -9.18 3.26
C VAL A 183 1.46 -7.74 3.76
N PHE A 184 2.49 -7.50 4.55
CA PHE A 184 2.91 -6.17 5.01
C PHE A 184 4.23 -5.83 4.34
N ALA A 185 4.14 -5.41 3.08
CA ALA A 185 5.30 -4.93 2.34
C ALA A 185 5.85 -3.65 2.97
N ALA A 186 7.16 -3.41 2.79
CA ALA A 186 7.75 -2.12 3.12
C ALA A 186 6.98 -1.00 2.42
N PRO A 187 6.79 0.16 3.06
CA PRO A 187 6.16 1.30 2.41
C PRO A 187 6.89 1.65 1.10
N ALA A 188 6.11 1.92 0.05
CA ALA A 188 6.68 2.43 -1.18
C ALA A 188 7.46 3.74 -0.90
N ARG A 189 8.54 3.96 -1.59
CA ARG A 189 9.39 5.13 -1.38
C ARG A 189 8.97 6.29 -2.26
N MET A 190 9.02 7.50 -1.71
CA MET A 190 8.88 8.75 -2.45
C MET A 190 10.09 9.63 -2.17
N ILE A 191 10.95 9.79 -3.17
CA ILE A 191 12.18 10.59 -3.10
C ILE A 191 11.90 11.93 -3.77
N LEU A 192 11.98 13.01 -3.00
CA LEU A 192 11.69 14.37 -3.42
C LEU A 192 12.99 15.17 -3.48
N ALA A 193 13.42 15.54 -4.69
CA ALA A 193 14.59 16.38 -4.89
C ALA A 193 14.22 17.86 -4.85
N GLY A 194 14.83 18.59 -3.92
CA GLY A 194 14.62 20.01 -3.66
C GLY A 194 14.12 20.30 -2.25
N ALA A 195 14.20 21.57 -1.84
CA ALA A 195 13.79 22.03 -0.51
C ALA A 195 12.98 23.33 -0.58
N ASN A 196 11.76 23.23 -1.13
CA ASN A 196 10.82 24.33 -1.31
C ASN A 196 9.40 23.96 -0.86
N ASP A 197 8.44 24.87 -1.04
CA ASP A 197 7.07 24.68 -0.60
C ASP A 197 6.31 23.58 -1.35
N PHE A 198 6.63 23.33 -2.63
CA PHE A 198 6.05 22.22 -3.40
C PHE A 198 6.51 20.88 -2.82
N VAL A 199 7.79 20.76 -2.47
CA VAL A 199 8.34 19.57 -1.80
C VAL A 199 7.67 19.37 -0.45
N ARG A 200 7.47 20.45 0.32
CA ARG A 200 6.80 20.40 1.63
C ARG A 200 5.35 19.90 1.48
N ALA A 201 4.60 20.44 0.51
CA ALA A 201 3.23 20.03 0.25
C ALA A 201 3.17 18.57 -0.21
N LEU A 202 3.99 18.16 -1.18
CA LEU A 202 4.00 16.78 -1.69
C LEU A 202 4.49 15.79 -0.63
N SER A 203 5.38 16.19 0.29
CA SER A 203 5.79 15.31 1.41
C SER A 203 4.63 14.96 2.34
N ARG A 204 3.72 15.91 2.61
CA ARG A 204 2.49 15.67 3.40
C ARG A 204 1.55 14.70 2.68
N THR A 205 1.27 14.98 1.41
CA THR A 205 0.40 14.14 0.57
C THR A 205 0.98 12.74 0.40
N GLY A 206 2.28 12.62 0.14
CA GLY A 206 2.97 11.33 0.03
C GLY A 206 2.89 10.51 1.32
N ARG A 207 3.10 11.16 2.48
CA ARG A 207 2.94 10.49 3.78
C ARG A 207 1.51 10.02 4.01
N GLN A 208 0.52 10.83 3.68
CA GLN A 208 -0.91 10.47 3.78
C GLN A 208 -1.26 9.27 2.89
N LEU A 209 -0.64 9.15 1.72
CA LEU A 209 -0.77 8.02 0.80
C LEU A 209 0.06 6.78 1.21
N GLY A 210 0.73 6.82 2.36
CA GLY A 210 1.49 5.70 2.90
C GLY A 210 2.90 5.52 2.32
N TYR A 211 3.44 6.52 1.60
CA TYR A 211 4.83 6.49 1.15
C TYR A 211 5.81 6.75 2.31
N ARG A 212 6.96 6.07 2.29
CA ARG A 212 8.14 6.52 3.01
C ARG A 212 8.79 7.68 2.24
N VAL A 213 8.59 8.90 2.73
CA VAL A 213 9.04 10.12 2.06
C VAL A 213 10.44 10.50 2.52
N THR A 214 11.35 10.67 1.57
CA THR A 214 12.69 11.25 1.77
C THR A 214 12.79 12.55 0.98
N VAL A 215 13.23 13.63 1.62
CA VAL A 215 13.53 14.92 1.00
C VAL A 215 15.03 15.04 0.88
N VAL A 216 15.54 15.38 -0.31
CA VAL A 216 16.98 15.51 -0.57
C VAL A 216 17.29 16.85 -1.21
N ASP A 217 18.20 17.63 -0.63
CA ASP A 217 18.71 18.88 -1.21
C ASP A 217 20.15 19.13 -0.70
N ALA A 218 21.02 19.56 -1.58
CA ALA A 218 22.42 19.82 -1.21
C ALA A 218 22.62 21.06 -0.34
N ARG A 219 21.59 21.89 -0.17
CA ARG A 219 21.67 23.14 0.57
C ARG A 219 21.21 22.94 2.00
N GLU A 220 22.15 22.78 2.92
CA GLU A 220 21.91 22.51 4.34
C GLU A 220 20.91 23.48 4.99
N THR A 221 21.01 24.78 4.67
CA THR A 221 20.11 25.80 5.21
C THR A 221 18.63 25.55 4.87
N PHE A 222 18.35 24.85 3.77
CA PHE A 222 16.99 24.59 3.30
C PHE A 222 16.53 23.17 3.63
N ALA A 223 17.41 22.18 3.63
CA ALA A 223 17.10 20.79 3.91
C ALA A 223 17.13 20.51 5.42
N THR A 224 16.07 20.91 6.13
CA THR A 224 15.97 20.70 7.58
C THR A 224 14.69 19.96 7.96
N ALA A 225 14.74 19.11 8.98
CA ALA A 225 13.57 18.39 9.50
C ALA A 225 12.44 19.34 9.94
N ALA A 226 12.79 20.52 10.47
CA ALA A 226 11.82 21.53 10.88
C ALA A 226 11.00 22.08 9.70
N ARG A 227 11.58 22.17 8.50
CA ARG A 227 10.87 22.59 7.29
C ARG A 227 10.03 21.48 6.64
N PHE A 228 10.41 20.23 6.85
CA PHE A 228 9.75 19.06 6.26
C PHE A 228 9.29 18.04 7.32
N PRO A 229 8.41 18.44 8.26
CA PRO A 229 8.02 17.58 9.38
C PRO A 229 7.23 16.33 8.94
N ALA A 230 6.70 16.31 7.72
CA ALA A 230 6.02 15.15 7.15
C ALA A 230 6.97 14.15 6.48
N ALA A 231 8.20 14.54 6.16
CA ALA A 231 9.20 13.62 5.64
C ALA A 231 9.63 12.64 6.74
N HIS A 232 9.90 11.40 6.36
CA HIS A 232 10.49 10.40 7.24
C HIS A 232 12.00 10.62 7.39
N GLU A 233 12.58 11.24 6.37
CA GLU A 233 14.01 11.51 6.31
C GLU A 233 14.26 12.78 5.51
N VAL A 234 15.21 13.61 5.97
CA VAL A 234 15.69 14.79 5.25
C VAL A 234 17.20 14.67 5.12
N VAL A 235 17.68 14.60 3.90
CA VAL A 235 19.08 14.33 3.57
C VAL A 235 19.71 15.56 2.96
N VAL A 236 20.86 15.96 3.50
CA VAL A 236 21.70 17.02 2.94
C VAL A 236 22.75 16.39 2.05
N ASP A 237 22.43 16.22 0.79
CA ASP A 237 23.36 15.72 -0.23
C ASP A 237 22.89 16.13 -1.64
N TRP A 238 23.76 15.92 -2.63
CA TRP A 238 23.37 16.03 -4.03
C TRP A 238 22.32 14.96 -4.37
N PRO A 239 21.13 15.33 -4.86
CA PRO A 239 20.04 14.37 -5.05
C PRO A 239 20.41 13.15 -5.91
N HIS A 240 21.21 13.35 -6.95
CA HIS A 240 21.65 12.25 -7.83
C HIS A 240 22.62 11.28 -7.13
N ARG A 241 23.48 11.76 -6.22
CA ARG A 241 24.40 10.93 -5.43
C ARG A 241 23.62 10.05 -4.48
N TYR A 242 22.73 10.68 -3.69
CA TYR A 242 21.83 9.94 -2.80
C TYR A 242 21.04 8.85 -3.58
N LEU A 243 20.43 9.20 -4.72
CA LEU A 243 19.69 8.22 -5.51
C LEU A 243 20.58 7.09 -6.03
N GLY A 244 21.80 7.38 -6.46
CA GLY A 244 22.78 6.39 -6.89
C GLY A 244 23.13 5.40 -5.77
N GLU A 245 23.41 5.89 -4.56
CA GLU A 245 23.70 5.06 -3.38
C GLU A 245 22.50 4.18 -3.00
N GLU A 246 21.27 4.70 -3.12
CA GLU A 246 20.05 3.93 -2.88
C GLU A 246 19.84 2.82 -3.93
N GLN A 247 20.23 3.06 -5.18
CA GLN A 247 20.18 2.08 -6.27
C GLN A 247 21.22 0.96 -6.05
N GLU A 248 22.46 1.32 -5.73
CA GLU A 248 23.55 0.37 -5.44
C GLU A 248 23.23 -0.50 -4.23
N ALA A 249 22.61 0.08 -3.21
CA ALA A 249 22.17 -0.64 -2.02
C ALA A 249 20.90 -1.49 -2.25
N GLY A 250 20.34 -1.52 -3.46
CA GLY A 250 19.18 -2.33 -3.80
C GLY A 250 17.85 -1.86 -3.16
N ARG A 251 17.80 -0.62 -2.66
CA ARG A 251 16.62 -0.08 -1.96
C ARG A 251 15.61 0.62 -2.88
N ILE A 252 15.76 0.47 -4.20
CA ILE A 252 14.87 1.02 -5.24
C ILE A 252 14.10 -0.12 -5.90
N ASP A 253 12.77 0.03 -5.99
CA ASP A 253 11.86 -0.92 -6.61
C ASP A 253 10.84 -0.22 -7.53
N GLN A 254 9.98 -1.00 -8.21
CA GLN A 254 8.95 -0.48 -9.12
C GLN A 254 7.83 0.33 -8.44
N ARG A 255 7.80 0.39 -7.12
CA ARG A 255 6.87 1.24 -6.36
C ARG A 255 7.51 2.57 -5.98
N THR A 256 8.82 2.73 -6.26
CA THR A 256 9.55 3.96 -5.96
C THR A 256 9.14 5.09 -6.89
N VAL A 257 8.81 6.23 -6.28
CA VAL A 257 8.47 7.48 -6.94
C VAL A 257 9.63 8.47 -6.75
N VAL A 258 10.08 9.09 -7.82
CA VAL A 258 11.07 10.17 -7.81
C VAL A 258 10.43 11.43 -8.39
N CYS A 259 10.42 12.53 -7.61
CA CYS A 259 9.95 13.83 -8.09
C CYS A 259 11.05 14.88 -7.94
N VAL A 260 11.43 15.49 -9.06
CA VAL A 260 12.39 16.60 -9.12
C VAL A 260 11.61 17.91 -9.13
N LEU A 261 11.64 18.62 -8.01
CA LEU A 261 10.83 19.82 -7.78
C LEU A 261 11.72 21.06 -7.60
N THR A 262 12.96 21.01 -8.08
CA THR A 262 13.87 22.16 -8.16
C THR A 262 13.68 22.90 -9.49
N HIS A 263 14.33 24.06 -9.61
CA HIS A 263 14.36 24.86 -10.85
C HIS A 263 15.79 25.14 -11.32
N ASP A 264 16.78 24.42 -10.80
CA ASP A 264 18.18 24.61 -11.10
C ASP A 264 18.72 23.39 -11.86
N ALA A 265 19.14 23.64 -13.11
CA ALA A 265 19.63 22.59 -14.02
C ALA A 265 20.80 21.77 -13.45
N LYS A 266 21.61 22.35 -12.54
CA LYS A 266 22.73 21.65 -11.92
C LYS A 266 22.29 20.54 -10.98
N PHE A 267 21.05 20.60 -10.43
CA PHE A 267 20.43 19.55 -9.63
C PHE A 267 19.51 18.68 -10.48
N ASP A 268 18.69 19.31 -11.36
CA ASP A 268 17.65 18.65 -12.15
C ASP A 268 18.25 17.62 -13.10
N VAL A 269 19.24 18.04 -13.91
CA VAL A 269 19.76 17.18 -14.99
C VAL A 269 20.45 15.94 -14.43
N PRO A 270 21.43 16.04 -13.49
CA PRO A 270 22.06 14.83 -12.93
C PRO A 270 21.06 13.90 -12.24
N MET A 271 20.09 14.45 -11.48
CA MET A 271 19.07 13.66 -10.80
C MET A 271 18.19 12.90 -11.77
N LEU A 272 17.73 13.55 -12.87
CA LEU A 272 16.89 12.92 -13.88
C LEU A 272 17.68 11.89 -14.70
N VAL A 273 18.96 12.14 -15.04
CA VAL A 273 19.82 11.15 -15.69
C VAL A 273 19.89 9.88 -14.82
N THR A 274 20.20 10.01 -13.54
CA THR A 274 20.27 8.88 -12.62
C THR A 274 18.91 8.17 -12.48
N ALA A 275 17.81 8.91 -12.35
CA ALA A 275 16.48 8.32 -12.20
C ALA A 275 16.01 7.58 -13.47
N LEU A 276 16.19 8.17 -14.63
CA LEU A 276 15.76 7.62 -15.92
C LEU A 276 16.60 6.42 -16.37
N SER A 277 17.86 6.36 -15.96
CA SER A 277 18.75 5.21 -16.19
C SER A 277 18.39 3.98 -15.36
N CYS A 278 17.58 4.13 -14.32
CA CYS A 278 17.13 3.02 -13.49
C CYS A 278 15.74 2.52 -13.90
N PRO A 279 15.61 1.36 -14.57
CA PRO A 279 14.30 0.84 -15.00
C PRO A 279 13.41 0.38 -13.85
N ARG A 280 13.97 0.21 -12.65
CA ARG A 280 13.25 -0.20 -11.44
C ARG A 280 12.45 0.93 -10.80
N ILE A 281 12.67 2.20 -11.16
CA ILE A 281 11.85 3.31 -10.65
C ILE A 281 10.53 3.34 -11.39
N GLY A 282 9.42 3.25 -10.66
CA GLY A 282 8.08 3.18 -11.23
C GLY A 282 7.54 4.51 -11.76
N PHE A 283 7.98 5.63 -11.17
CA PHE A 283 7.52 6.96 -11.58
C PHE A 283 8.64 7.99 -11.46
N VAL A 284 8.86 8.76 -12.52
CA VAL A 284 9.82 9.88 -12.54
C VAL A 284 9.10 11.13 -13.00
N GLY A 285 8.95 12.12 -12.10
CA GLY A 285 8.29 13.39 -12.37
C GLY A 285 9.21 14.59 -12.22
N ALA A 286 8.99 15.64 -13.00
CA ALA A 286 9.73 16.89 -12.85
C ALA A 286 8.80 18.11 -12.97
N LEU A 287 8.89 19.02 -11.99
CA LEU A 287 8.13 20.26 -11.99
C LEU A 287 8.68 21.24 -13.04
N GLY A 288 7.81 22.04 -13.63
CA GLY A 288 8.20 23.08 -14.57
C GLY A 288 7.10 23.49 -15.52
N SER A 289 7.38 24.50 -16.34
CA SER A 289 6.51 24.89 -17.45
C SER A 289 6.80 24.05 -18.70
N ARG A 290 5.92 24.11 -19.71
CA ARG A 290 6.19 23.51 -21.03
C ARG A 290 7.52 23.99 -21.64
N ARG A 291 7.87 25.28 -21.45
CA ARG A 291 9.16 25.82 -21.89
C ARG A 291 10.32 25.19 -21.14
N THR A 292 10.24 25.12 -19.81
CA THR A 292 11.26 24.47 -18.98
C THR A 292 11.42 22.99 -19.34
N HIS A 293 10.32 22.31 -19.70
CA HIS A 293 10.37 20.94 -20.17
C HIS A 293 11.17 20.79 -21.46
N ALA A 294 10.90 21.63 -22.47
CA ALA A 294 11.63 21.56 -23.74
C ALA A 294 13.15 21.76 -23.55
N GLU A 295 13.54 22.80 -22.80
CA GLU A 295 14.94 23.06 -22.46
C GLU A 295 15.58 21.90 -21.65
N ARG A 296 14.82 21.27 -20.77
CA ARG A 296 15.26 20.11 -19.98
C ARG A 296 15.52 18.90 -20.86
N VAL A 297 14.62 18.60 -21.80
CA VAL A 297 14.76 17.48 -22.74
C VAL A 297 16.03 17.62 -23.57
N GLU A 298 16.33 18.82 -24.08
CA GLU A 298 17.56 19.08 -24.82
C GLU A 298 18.82 18.79 -23.98
N ARG A 299 18.83 19.25 -22.71
CA ARG A 299 19.94 18.97 -21.79
C ARG A 299 20.08 17.50 -21.44
N LEU A 300 18.97 16.79 -21.25
CA LEU A 300 18.96 15.35 -20.96
C LEU A 300 19.50 14.55 -22.17
N ARG A 301 19.09 14.90 -23.40
CA ARG A 301 19.65 14.30 -24.61
C ARG A 301 21.16 14.56 -24.74
N ALA A 302 21.59 15.78 -24.47
CA ALA A 302 23.02 16.12 -24.46
C ALA A 302 23.81 15.35 -23.39
N ALA A 303 23.16 14.94 -22.31
CA ALA A 303 23.71 14.09 -21.25
C ALA A 303 23.59 12.58 -21.56
N GLY A 304 23.11 12.17 -22.74
CA GLY A 304 23.05 10.78 -23.20
C GLY A 304 21.77 10.02 -22.83
N VAL A 305 20.72 10.70 -22.37
CA VAL A 305 19.42 10.06 -22.10
C VAL A 305 18.73 9.73 -23.42
N THR A 306 18.32 8.47 -23.59
CA THR A 306 17.65 7.99 -24.81
C THR A 306 16.18 8.43 -24.87
N ASP A 307 15.56 8.36 -26.05
CA ASP A 307 14.14 8.71 -26.21
C ASP A 307 13.23 7.75 -25.44
N ASP A 308 13.58 6.46 -25.34
CA ASP A 308 12.84 5.49 -24.49
C ASP A 308 12.88 5.87 -23.01
N GLN A 309 14.04 6.31 -22.52
CA GLN A 309 14.17 6.81 -21.14
C GLN A 309 13.38 8.11 -20.96
N LEU A 310 13.43 9.02 -21.92
CA LEU A 310 12.64 10.27 -21.90
C LEU A 310 11.14 9.99 -21.89
N GLY A 311 10.67 8.94 -22.55
CA GLY A 311 9.26 8.50 -22.53
C GLY A 311 8.73 8.16 -21.11
N ARG A 312 9.63 7.87 -20.17
CA ARG A 312 9.30 7.61 -18.76
C ARG A 312 9.19 8.89 -17.92
N LEU A 313 9.66 10.04 -18.44
CA LEU A 313 9.63 11.31 -17.72
C LEU A 313 8.27 11.97 -17.80
N ARG A 314 7.66 12.26 -16.68
CA ARG A 314 6.45 13.09 -16.54
C ARG A 314 6.88 14.54 -16.26
N SER A 315 6.82 15.37 -17.29
CA SER A 315 7.25 16.77 -17.22
C SER A 315 6.51 17.63 -18.26
N PRO A 316 5.79 18.67 -17.86
CA PRO A 316 5.47 19.06 -16.48
C PRO A 316 4.71 17.95 -15.75
N VAL A 317 5.07 17.71 -14.48
CA VAL A 317 4.42 16.68 -13.65
C VAL A 317 3.09 17.19 -13.09
N GLY A 318 2.09 16.31 -13.04
CA GLY A 318 0.75 16.56 -12.50
C GLY A 318 -0.34 16.46 -13.58
N LEU A 319 -1.57 16.25 -13.13
CA LEU A 319 -2.77 16.33 -13.96
C LEU A 319 -3.22 17.78 -14.12
N ASP A 320 -3.92 18.08 -15.19
CA ASP A 320 -4.53 19.41 -15.43
C ASP A 320 -5.77 19.62 -14.54
N LEU A 321 -5.52 20.05 -13.31
CA LEU A 321 -6.55 20.37 -12.31
C LEU A 321 -6.71 21.89 -12.09
N GLY A 322 -6.01 22.74 -12.85
CA GLY A 322 -5.99 24.18 -12.65
C GLY A 322 -5.27 24.61 -11.36
N ALA A 323 -4.37 23.79 -10.84
CA ALA A 323 -3.64 24.01 -9.58
C ALA A 323 -2.84 25.31 -9.59
N ARG A 324 -2.94 26.09 -8.53
CA ARG A 324 -2.28 27.39 -8.34
C ARG A 324 -1.39 27.45 -7.11
N THR A 325 -1.72 26.70 -6.07
CA THR A 325 -0.98 26.65 -4.83
C THR A 325 -0.06 25.42 -4.76
N PRO A 326 0.96 25.41 -3.89
CA PRO A 326 1.78 24.23 -3.65
C PRO A 326 0.96 22.99 -3.24
N ASP A 327 -0.08 23.17 -2.43
CA ASP A 327 -0.95 22.07 -1.97
C ASP A 327 -1.82 21.51 -3.10
N GLU A 328 -2.42 22.36 -3.93
CA GLU A 328 -3.15 21.93 -5.12
C GLU A 328 -2.24 21.21 -6.13
N THR A 329 -1.01 21.72 -6.32
CA THR A 329 0.01 21.08 -7.16
C THR A 329 0.39 19.70 -6.62
N ALA A 330 0.52 19.56 -5.31
CA ALA A 330 0.80 18.28 -4.67
C ALA A 330 -0.33 17.26 -4.91
N ILE A 331 -1.58 17.70 -4.86
CA ILE A 331 -2.76 16.86 -5.20
C ILE A 331 -2.70 16.45 -6.68
N SER A 332 -2.44 17.40 -7.58
CA SER A 332 -2.32 17.14 -9.03
C SER A 332 -1.23 16.08 -9.33
N ILE A 333 -0.06 16.21 -8.71
CA ILE A 333 1.05 15.24 -8.85
C ILE A 333 0.65 13.88 -8.27
N ALA A 334 0.08 13.85 -7.08
CA ALA A 334 -0.36 12.62 -6.42
C ALA A 334 -1.43 11.90 -7.22
N ALA A 335 -2.39 12.62 -7.81
CA ALA A 335 -3.42 12.06 -8.68
C ALA A 335 -2.81 11.40 -9.93
N GLN A 336 -1.80 12.01 -10.57
CA GLN A 336 -1.09 11.41 -11.69
C GLN A 336 -0.36 10.13 -11.26
N ILE A 337 0.35 10.15 -10.13
CA ILE A 337 1.04 8.97 -9.60
C ILE A 337 0.06 7.82 -9.35
N LEU A 338 -1.11 8.10 -8.76
CA LEU A 338 -2.15 7.11 -8.51
C LEU A 338 -2.71 6.54 -9.80
N ALA A 339 -3.03 7.39 -10.78
CA ALA A 339 -3.57 6.99 -12.06
C ALA A 339 -2.60 6.07 -12.83
N GLU A 340 -1.32 6.43 -12.92
CA GLU A 340 -0.32 5.62 -13.62
C GLU A 340 -0.05 4.30 -12.91
N ARG A 341 0.04 4.30 -11.58
CA ARG A 341 0.22 3.07 -10.79
C ARG A 341 -0.96 2.11 -10.94
N GLY A 342 -2.16 2.64 -11.02
CA GLY A 342 -3.40 1.85 -11.16
C GLY A 342 -3.78 1.56 -12.61
N GLY A 343 -3.05 2.05 -13.62
CA GLY A 343 -3.44 1.94 -15.03
C GLY A 343 -4.77 2.65 -15.32
N ALA A 344 -5.10 3.70 -14.57
CA ALA A 344 -6.35 4.43 -14.66
C ALA A 344 -6.28 5.58 -15.67
N SER A 345 -7.43 5.94 -16.25
CA SER A 345 -7.54 6.99 -17.28
C SER A 345 -7.37 8.41 -16.74
N ALA A 346 -7.48 8.61 -15.43
CA ALA A 346 -7.60 9.92 -14.77
C ALA A 346 -8.83 10.74 -15.21
N LEU A 347 -9.78 10.14 -15.90
CA LEU A 347 -11.06 10.78 -16.24
C LEU A 347 -12.02 10.75 -15.04
N PRO A 348 -13.00 11.68 -14.98
CA PRO A 348 -14.11 11.59 -14.04
C PRO A 348 -14.84 10.24 -14.16
N LEU A 349 -15.21 9.63 -13.02
CA LEU A 349 -15.82 8.30 -12.99
C LEU A 349 -17.17 8.25 -13.71
N ASP A 350 -17.91 9.35 -13.77
CA ASP A 350 -19.18 9.49 -14.50
C ASP A 350 -19.00 9.52 -16.03
N ARG A 351 -17.76 9.51 -16.52
CA ARG A 351 -17.41 9.53 -17.96
C ARG A 351 -16.73 8.25 -18.43
N ILE A 352 -16.69 7.24 -17.60
CA ILE A 352 -16.10 5.94 -17.94
C ILE A 352 -17.08 4.82 -17.62
N ASP A 353 -17.06 3.78 -18.45
CA ASP A 353 -17.84 2.57 -18.24
C ASP A 353 -17.03 1.48 -17.54
N GLY A 354 -17.75 0.52 -16.94
CA GLY A 354 -17.16 -0.65 -16.29
C GLY A 354 -16.96 -0.48 -14.78
N PRO A 355 -16.28 -1.43 -14.14
CA PRO A 355 -16.13 -1.45 -12.69
C PRO A 355 -15.24 -0.29 -12.21
N ILE A 356 -15.66 0.37 -11.14
CA ILE A 356 -14.95 1.50 -10.50
C ILE A 356 -13.63 1.02 -9.87
N HIS A 357 -13.63 -0.18 -9.29
CA HIS A 357 -12.44 -0.84 -8.74
C HIS A 357 -11.98 -1.96 -9.69
N ARG A 358 -10.71 -1.96 -10.04
CA ARG A 358 -10.08 -2.93 -10.97
C ARG A 358 -9.03 -3.77 -10.27
#